data_bd3052355e5f3b8ed8224223912065e3
#
_entry.id   bd3052355e5f3b8ed8224223912065e3
#
_cell.length_a   1.000
_cell.length_b   1.000
_cell.length_c   1.000
_cell.angle_alpha   90.00
_cell.angle_beta   90.00
_cell.angle_gamma   90.00
#
_symmetry.space_group_name_H-M   'P 1'
#
loop_
_entity.id
_entity.type
_entity.pdbx_description
1 polymer ?
#
loop_
_entity_poly.entity_id
_entity_poly.type
_entity_poly.pdbx_seq_one_letter_code
_entity_poly.pdbx_strand_id
1 'polypeptide(L)'
;MNSNWTDTVKTMTGFRLTTLLAVSASALTLAACGSAEVASPGEGDFGGGGGGGTPPPTTPPPGTPAADCPTGFANVGLVAGGTLRACQLPQQINGALTVPLRAGTVYAISGRTSVGTDQGVDPAAPIAGSTQGILTIEAGVRIFASGGSDYLLVNRGSQLFAEGTAANPIVFTSRQNVDGATTESSQGQWGGIVLAGRAPQANCQLTAPVTCTGTVEGTAAFYGGNSQTDNSGRLRYVQIKFSGFEISTGNELQGLTMAGVGSGTTVDHIQVHNSSDDGIEIFGGNVNLRHIVINGADDDGLDTDTGWRGGAQFGIVTQRPAGSTSRSAGFEFSSAPTSVPLASRYVSQPKMANWTLVGRNSTTDAHTVAHFDSGTDATIINSVFTAASTSLAGCMAINDADTGTSGVTFNSVFMSCTLPYRPSNAVLSAAAFTAGTNNTANGVSTLTAPAAGTSLSNQLLTFINGANENAVTPVAAATTYAFFQNTTYIGAVQNAADTWWQGWTCGLTAGATC
;
A
#
# COMPACT_ATOMS: atom_id res chain seq x y z
N MET A 1 41.16 6.04 43.11
CA MET A 1 41.72 4.70 42.87
C MET A 1 41.39 4.34 41.41
N ASN A 2 42.43 4.36 40.60
CA ASN A 2 42.37 4.07 39.15
C ASN A 2 42.21 2.56 38.93
N SER A 3 41.42 2.18 37.95
CA SER A 3 41.67 0.94 37.20
C SER A 3 41.22 1.10 35.74
N ASN A 4 42.25 1.25 34.91
CA ASN A 4 42.21 1.10 33.46
C ASN A 4 41.80 -0.32 33.04
N TRP A 5 41.00 -0.43 32.00
CA TRP A 5 40.91 -1.64 31.16
C TRP A 5 41.29 -1.28 29.74
N THR A 6 42.43 -1.87 29.35
CA THR A 6 43.07 -1.74 28.04
C THR A 6 42.47 -2.78 27.05
N ASP A 7 42.36 -2.33 25.82
CA ASP A 7 42.08 -3.09 24.61
C ASP A 7 42.90 -4.38 24.44
N THR A 8 42.26 -5.42 23.91
CA THR A 8 42.98 -6.53 23.28
C THR A 8 42.36 -6.83 21.92
N VAL A 9 42.98 -6.26 20.90
CA VAL A 9 42.78 -6.65 19.48
C VAL A 9 43.47 -7.99 19.29
N LYS A 10 42.72 -9.03 18.87
CA LYS A 10 43.28 -10.29 18.34
C LYS A 10 43.12 -10.31 16.84
N THR A 11 44.21 -10.06 16.16
CA THR A 11 44.46 -10.43 14.77
C THR A 11 44.54 -11.95 14.64
N MET A 12 43.72 -12.52 13.76
CA MET A 12 43.91 -13.89 13.27
C MET A 12 44.32 -13.87 11.80
N THR A 13 45.56 -14.24 11.58
CA THR A 13 46.20 -14.51 10.28
C THR A 13 45.77 -15.87 9.71
N GLY A 14 45.39 -15.82 8.46
CA GLY A 14 45.62 -16.70 7.33
C GLY A 14 45.58 -18.24 7.47
N PHE A 15 44.63 -18.83 6.76
CA PHE A 15 44.81 -20.17 6.19
C PHE A 15 44.46 -20.13 4.71
N ARG A 16 45.47 -20.34 3.87
CA ARG A 16 45.30 -20.63 2.44
C ARG A 16 45.01 -22.11 2.29
N LEU A 17 43.88 -22.46 1.69
CA LEU A 17 43.64 -23.81 1.21
C LEU A 17 43.51 -23.77 -0.31
N THR A 18 44.55 -24.24 -0.99
CA THR A 18 44.56 -24.48 -2.43
C THR A 18 43.85 -25.82 -2.71
N THR A 19 42.74 -25.78 -3.41
CA THR A 19 42.09 -26.99 -3.92
C THR A 19 42.16 -26.96 -5.45
N LEU A 20 42.83 -27.98 -6.04
CA LEU A 20 42.89 -28.23 -7.46
C LEU A 20 41.48 -28.50 -8.03
N LEU A 21 41.11 -27.81 -9.08
CA LEU A 21 39.98 -28.18 -9.92
C LEU A 21 40.46 -29.12 -11.02
N ALA A 22 39.91 -30.33 -11.03
CA ALA A 22 39.95 -31.21 -12.19
C ALA A 22 38.83 -30.79 -13.16
N VAL A 23 39.23 -30.40 -14.36
CA VAL A 23 38.30 -30.05 -15.45
C VAL A 23 37.97 -31.37 -16.19
N SER A 24 36.72 -31.81 -16.08
CA SER A 24 36.16 -32.82 -16.97
C SER A 24 35.29 -32.10 -18.03
N ALA A 25 35.76 -32.10 -19.25
CA ALA A 25 35.03 -31.62 -20.42
C ALA A 25 33.97 -32.66 -20.82
N SER A 26 32.70 -32.32 -20.58
CA SER A 26 31.56 -33.01 -21.20
C SER A 26 31.00 -32.13 -22.30
N ALA A 27 31.16 -32.56 -23.53
CA ALA A 27 30.54 -31.93 -24.69
C ALA A 27 29.03 -32.17 -24.67
N LEU A 28 28.24 -31.14 -24.36
CA LEU A 28 26.79 -31.13 -24.64
C LEU A 28 26.55 -30.45 -26.00
N THR A 29 25.94 -31.23 -26.89
CA THR A 29 25.39 -30.77 -28.16
C THR A 29 24.26 -29.73 -27.89
N LEU A 30 24.47 -28.49 -28.28
CA LEU A 30 23.42 -27.48 -28.34
C LEU A 30 22.44 -27.85 -29.43
N ALA A 31 21.24 -28.28 -29.06
CA ALA A 31 20.09 -28.18 -29.92
C ALA A 31 19.67 -26.70 -29.93
N ALA A 32 19.73 -26.07 -31.10
CA ALA A 32 19.27 -24.71 -31.31
C ALA A 32 17.77 -24.66 -31.14
N CYS A 33 17.30 -24.25 -29.95
CA CYS A 33 15.96 -23.68 -29.80
C CYS A 33 16.05 -22.24 -30.30
N GLY A 34 15.29 -21.93 -31.36
CA GLY A 34 15.17 -20.59 -31.89
C GLY A 34 14.78 -19.61 -30.79
N SER A 35 15.46 -18.49 -30.76
CA SER A 35 15.14 -17.35 -29.93
C SER A 35 13.70 -16.91 -30.20
N ALA A 36 12.80 -17.15 -29.25
CA ALA A 36 11.56 -16.39 -29.20
C ALA A 36 11.98 -14.95 -28.88
N GLU A 37 11.94 -14.09 -29.88
CA GLU A 37 12.07 -12.66 -29.67
C GLU A 37 10.92 -12.23 -28.75
N VAL A 38 11.24 -11.92 -27.50
CA VAL A 38 10.34 -11.14 -26.66
C VAL A 38 10.37 -9.73 -27.22
N ALA A 39 9.41 -9.44 -28.11
CA ALA A 39 9.23 -8.10 -28.63
C ALA A 39 9.02 -7.15 -27.46
N SER A 40 9.98 -6.25 -27.26
CA SER A 40 9.81 -5.10 -26.36
C SER A 40 8.64 -4.28 -26.91
N PRO A 41 7.58 -3.99 -26.14
CA PRO A 41 6.45 -3.21 -26.65
C PRO A 41 6.87 -1.74 -26.71
N GLY A 42 7.30 -1.29 -27.86
CA GLY A 42 7.81 0.08 -28.01
C GLY A 42 7.87 0.63 -29.43
N GLU A 43 7.61 -0.16 -30.45
CA GLU A 43 7.62 0.33 -31.85
C GLU A 43 6.27 0.08 -32.52
N GLY A 44 5.32 0.99 -32.33
CA GLY A 44 4.10 1.10 -33.08
C GLY A 44 4.17 2.28 -34.04
N ASP A 45 4.09 2.01 -35.33
CA ASP A 45 4.11 2.98 -36.43
C ASP A 45 2.88 3.91 -36.36
N PHE A 46 3.11 5.23 -36.29
CA PHE A 46 2.06 6.25 -36.34
C PHE A 46 1.78 6.63 -37.79
N GLY A 47 1.06 5.76 -38.51
CA GLY A 47 0.56 6.08 -39.84
C GLY A 47 -0.74 6.89 -39.78
N GLY A 48 -0.67 8.19 -40.09
CA GLY A 48 -1.85 9.02 -40.28
C GLY A 48 -2.55 8.82 -41.59
N GLY A 49 -3.88 8.97 -41.62
CA GLY A 49 -4.59 9.24 -42.86
C GLY A 49 -6.09 8.85 -42.91
N GLY A 50 -6.96 9.83 -43.12
CA GLY A 50 -8.15 9.71 -43.92
C GLY A 50 -9.49 9.61 -43.19
N GLY A 51 -10.26 10.71 -43.18
CA GLY A 51 -11.62 10.80 -42.67
C GLY A 51 -12.63 9.94 -43.42
N GLY A 52 -13.43 9.24 -42.67
CA GLY A 52 -14.68 8.59 -43.07
C GLY A 52 -15.51 8.46 -41.80
N GLY A 53 -16.72 9.03 -41.81
CA GLY A 53 -17.64 8.97 -40.68
C GLY A 53 -17.94 7.51 -40.33
N THR A 54 -17.46 7.09 -39.17
CA THR A 54 -17.72 5.77 -38.61
C THR A 54 -19.10 5.75 -37.96
N PRO A 55 -19.89 4.66 -38.16
CA PRO A 55 -21.10 4.41 -37.36
C PRO A 55 -20.74 4.37 -35.84
N PRO A 56 -21.68 4.68 -34.95
CA PRO A 56 -21.41 4.56 -33.52
C PRO A 56 -20.92 3.14 -33.20
N PRO A 57 -19.93 2.99 -32.33
CA PRO A 57 -19.32 1.70 -32.03
C PRO A 57 -20.38 0.76 -31.46
N THR A 58 -20.69 -0.31 -32.19
CA THR A 58 -21.51 -1.42 -31.68
C THR A 58 -20.70 -2.11 -30.60
N THR A 59 -21.29 -2.26 -29.41
CA THR A 59 -20.66 -3.00 -28.29
C THR A 59 -20.32 -4.42 -28.77
N PRO A 60 -19.06 -4.85 -28.78
CA PRO A 60 -18.72 -6.21 -29.16
C PRO A 60 -19.43 -7.25 -28.27
N PRO A 61 -19.76 -8.43 -28.78
CA PRO A 61 -20.28 -9.53 -27.97
C PRO A 61 -19.29 -9.84 -26.81
N PRO A 62 -19.77 -10.31 -25.64
CA PRO A 62 -18.90 -10.75 -24.57
C PRO A 62 -17.83 -11.75 -25.04
N GLY A 63 -16.57 -11.55 -24.68
CA GLY A 63 -15.43 -12.38 -25.11
C GLY A 63 -14.86 -12.04 -26.49
N THR A 64 -15.36 -10.99 -27.17
CA THR A 64 -14.76 -10.49 -28.41
C THR A 64 -13.83 -9.31 -28.09
N PRO A 65 -12.53 -9.37 -28.47
CA PRO A 65 -11.63 -8.24 -28.30
C PRO A 65 -12.06 -7.04 -29.14
N ALA A 66 -11.84 -5.83 -28.65
CA ALA A 66 -12.04 -4.63 -29.45
C ALA A 66 -11.18 -4.66 -30.72
N ALA A 67 -11.66 -4.10 -31.80
CA ALA A 67 -10.95 -4.11 -33.08
C ALA A 67 -9.65 -3.28 -33.04
N ASP A 68 -9.65 -2.18 -32.26
CA ASP A 68 -8.58 -1.22 -32.19
C ASP A 68 -8.46 -0.67 -30.73
N CYS A 69 -7.47 0.18 -30.49
CA CYS A 69 -7.35 0.97 -29.27
C CYS A 69 -7.89 2.39 -29.45
N PRO A 70 -8.34 3.06 -28.37
CA PRO A 70 -8.68 4.47 -28.44
C PRO A 70 -7.47 5.32 -28.86
N THR A 71 -7.73 6.49 -29.44
CA THR A 71 -6.66 7.45 -29.78
C THR A 71 -5.83 7.80 -28.55
N GLY A 72 -4.51 7.80 -28.68
CA GLY A 72 -3.56 8.06 -27.59
C GLY A 72 -3.07 6.82 -26.87
N PHE A 73 -3.55 5.61 -27.25
CA PHE A 73 -3.13 4.34 -26.70
C PHE A 73 -2.52 3.43 -27.78
N ALA A 74 -1.39 2.81 -27.48
CA ALA A 74 -0.75 1.87 -28.38
C ALA A 74 -1.44 0.49 -28.32
N ASN A 75 -1.65 -0.14 -29.46
CA ASN A 75 -2.14 -1.51 -29.52
C ASN A 75 -0.98 -2.49 -29.26
N VAL A 76 -0.99 -3.19 -28.14
CA VAL A 76 0.05 -4.16 -27.75
C VAL A 76 -0.43 -5.61 -27.83
N GLY A 77 -1.46 -5.87 -28.64
CA GLY A 77 -1.91 -7.22 -28.95
C GLY A 77 -3.14 -7.66 -28.16
N LEU A 78 -3.30 -8.97 -28.05
CA LEU A 78 -4.40 -9.61 -27.35
C LEU A 78 -3.92 -10.30 -26.08
N VAL A 79 -4.77 -10.29 -25.05
CA VAL A 79 -4.54 -10.89 -23.73
C VAL A 79 -5.77 -11.69 -23.30
N ALA A 80 -5.75 -12.33 -22.14
CA ALA A 80 -6.87 -13.12 -21.63
C ALA A 80 -7.32 -14.21 -22.64
N GLY A 81 -6.37 -14.98 -23.15
CA GLY A 81 -6.67 -16.02 -24.17
C GLY A 81 -7.22 -15.48 -25.49
N GLY A 82 -6.95 -14.22 -25.83
CA GLY A 82 -7.41 -13.58 -27.07
C GLY A 82 -8.76 -12.86 -26.97
N THR A 83 -9.34 -12.77 -25.77
CA THR A 83 -10.69 -12.18 -25.56
C THR A 83 -10.67 -10.68 -25.29
N LEU A 84 -9.50 -10.10 -25.00
CA LEU A 84 -9.33 -8.67 -24.72
C LEU A 84 -8.22 -8.05 -25.57
N ARG A 85 -8.45 -6.85 -26.06
CA ARG A 85 -7.44 -5.98 -26.69
C ARG A 85 -6.69 -5.23 -25.61
N ALA A 86 -5.37 -5.37 -25.57
CA ALA A 86 -4.51 -4.60 -24.69
C ALA A 86 -4.11 -3.27 -25.34
N CYS A 87 -4.43 -2.17 -24.66
CA CYS A 87 -4.16 -0.80 -25.10
C CYS A 87 -3.23 -0.11 -24.11
N GLN A 88 -1.98 0.11 -24.48
CA GLN A 88 -0.94 0.64 -23.61
C GLN A 88 -1.04 2.16 -23.49
N LEU A 89 -0.95 2.65 -22.24
CA LEU A 89 -0.82 4.06 -21.92
C LEU A 89 0.55 4.58 -22.41
N PRO A 90 0.65 5.85 -22.82
CA PRO A 90 1.96 6.47 -23.05
C PRO A 90 2.78 6.50 -21.75
N GLN A 91 4.08 6.27 -21.84
CA GLN A 91 4.97 6.29 -20.67
C GLN A 91 5.05 7.67 -19.99
N GLN A 92 4.84 8.75 -20.76
CA GLN A 92 4.77 10.11 -20.24
C GLN A 92 3.44 10.75 -20.62
N ILE A 93 2.65 11.12 -19.62
CA ILE A 93 1.33 11.74 -19.78
C ILE A 93 1.48 13.22 -19.43
N ASN A 94 1.56 14.08 -20.45
CA ASN A 94 1.58 15.52 -20.30
C ASN A 94 0.21 16.09 -20.69
N GLY A 95 -0.33 17.00 -19.88
CA GLY A 95 -1.71 17.46 -20.03
C GLY A 95 -2.74 16.39 -19.65
N ALA A 96 -3.93 16.46 -20.21
CA ALA A 96 -5.04 15.58 -19.86
C ALA A 96 -5.09 14.31 -20.73
N LEU A 97 -5.24 13.15 -20.08
CA LEU A 97 -5.52 11.87 -20.74
C LEU A 97 -6.69 11.19 -20.01
N THR A 98 -7.69 10.74 -20.78
CA THR A 98 -8.78 9.92 -20.23
C THR A 98 -8.64 8.47 -20.71
N VAL A 99 -8.75 7.52 -19.79
CA VAL A 99 -8.82 6.09 -20.03
C VAL A 99 -10.30 5.67 -20.03
N PRO A 100 -10.94 5.53 -21.19
CA PRO A 100 -12.38 5.26 -21.27
C PRO A 100 -12.70 3.80 -21.00
N LEU A 101 -13.87 3.53 -20.41
CA LEU A 101 -14.42 2.18 -20.34
C LEU A 101 -14.86 1.75 -21.75
N ARG A 102 -14.28 0.66 -22.24
CA ARG A 102 -14.58 0.13 -23.57
C ARG A 102 -14.69 -1.39 -23.55
N ALA A 103 -15.78 -1.91 -24.08
CA ALA A 103 -15.99 -3.35 -24.18
C ALA A 103 -14.88 -4.03 -25.00
N GLY A 104 -14.42 -5.20 -24.54
CA GLY A 104 -13.36 -5.97 -25.19
C GLY A 104 -11.96 -5.34 -25.08
N THR A 105 -11.80 -4.32 -24.22
CA THR A 105 -10.52 -3.62 -24.01
C THR A 105 -10.06 -3.75 -22.57
N VAL A 106 -8.74 -3.89 -22.39
CA VAL A 106 -8.03 -3.72 -21.14
C VAL A 106 -6.82 -2.83 -21.39
N TYR A 107 -6.44 -2.01 -20.40
CA TYR A 107 -5.32 -1.10 -20.58
C TYR A 107 -4.05 -1.66 -19.96
N ALA A 108 -2.89 -1.22 -20.49
CA ALA A 108 -1.59 -1.68 -20.03
C ALA A 108 -0.70 -0.50 -19.63
N ILE A 109 0.12 -0.70 -18.59
CA ILE A 109 1.29 0.10 -18.31
C ILE A 109 2.55 -0.75 -18.52
N SER A 110 3.64 -0.13 -18.93
CA SER A 110 4.93 -0.79 -19.17
C SER A 110 6.05 0.15 -18.77
N GLY A 111 6.99 -0.33 -17.95
CA GLY A 111 7.97 0.49 -17.29
C GLY A 111 7.31 1.52 -16.35
N ARG A 112 8.02 2.60 -16.06
CA ARG A 112 7.46 3.74 -15.33
C ARG A 112 6.49 4.54 -16.22
N THR A 113 5.20 4.49 -15.94
CA THR A 113 4.21 5.39 -16.54
C THR A 113 4.08 6.64 -15.67
N SER A 114 4.52 7.79 -16.17
CA SER A 114 4.59 9.05 -15.43
C SER A 114 3.46 9.99 -15.83
N VAL A 115 2.68 10.46 -14.85
CA VAL A 115 1.68 11.52 -14.99
C VAL A 115 2.36 12.85 -14.67
N GLY A 116 2.58 13.68 -15.69
CA GLY A 116 3.35 14.91 -15.63
C GLY A 116 4.82 14.69 -15.30
N THR A 117 5.52 15.78 -15.12
CA THR A 117 6.89 15.82 -14.58
C THR A 117 6.90 16.50 -13.22
N ASP A 118 7.95 16.30 -12.42
CA ASP A 118 8.08 16.97 -11.13
C ASP A 118 8.08 18.49 -11.29
N GLN A 119 7.10 19.16 -10.68
CA GLN A 119 6.95 20.61 -10.73
C GLN A 119 7.59 21.32 -9.52
N GLY A 120 8.30 20.59 -8.66
CA GLY A 120 9.00 21.15 -7.49
C GLY A 120 8.12 21.40 -6.28
N VAL A 121 8.72 21.94 -5.23
CA VAL A 121 8.14 22.10 -3.89
C VAL A 121 7.10 23.21 -3.77
N ASP A 122 7.23 24.27 -4.59
CA ASP A 122 6.39 25.47 -4.52
C ASP A 122 5.39 25.50 -5.70
N PRO A 123 4.08 25.40 -5.44
CA PRO A 123 3.08 25.49 -6.50
C PRO A 123 3.03 26.87 -7.20
N ALA A 124 3.53 27.94 -6.54
CA ALA A 124 3.58 29.28 -7.13
C ALA A 124 4.83 29.49 -8.01
N ALA A 125 5.85 28.63 -7.89
CA ALA A 125 7.11 28.71 -8.64
C ALA A 125 7.50 27.33 -9.18
N PRO A 126 6.74 26.75 -10.13
CA PRO A 126 7.06 25.43 -10.67
C PRO A 126 8.39 25.43 -11.40
N ILE A 127 9.06 24.28 -11.44
CA ILE A 127 10.33 24.09 -12.15
C ILE A 127 10.13 24.44 -13.63
N ALA A 128 11.01 25.29 -14.16
CA ALA A 128 10.96 25.71 -15.56
C ALA A 128 11.03 24.49 -16.50
N GLY A 129 10.11 24.42 -17.45
CA GLY A 129 9.99 23.30 -18.40
C GLY A 129 9.28 22.07 -17.85
N SER A 130 8.86 22.06 -16.58
CA SER A 130 7.99 21.00 -16.06
C SER A 130 6.59 21.08 -16.67
N THR A 131 5.90 19.93 -16.71
CA THR A 131 4.57 19.83 -17.29
C THR A 131 3.61 19.15 -16.31
N GLN A 132 2.41 19.68 -16.18
CA GLN A 132 1.34 19.02 -15.44
C GLN A 132 0.76 17.86 -16.25
N GLY A 133 0.48 16.74 -15.59
CA GLY A 133 -0.31 15.65 -16.11
C GLY A 133 -1.62 15.51 -15.34
N ILE A 134 -2.69 15.17 -16.04
CA ILE A 134 -4.00 14.82 -15.45
C ILE A 134 -4.45 13.52 -16.08
N LEU A 135 -4.43 12.44 -15.30
CA LEU A 135 -4.93 11.13 -15.73
C LEU A 135 -6.30 10.89 -15.15
N THR A 136 -7.31 10.72 -16.01
CA THR A 136 -8.67 10.36 -15.62
C THR A 136 -8.99 8.94 -16.07
N ILE A 137 -9.51 8.12 -15.16
CA ILE A 137 -9.87 6.72 -15.42
C ILE A 137 -11.36 6.54 -15.16
N GLU A 138 -12.10 6.08 -16.14
CA GLU A 138 -13.54 5.85 -16.01
C GLU A 138 -13.84 4.62 -15.13
N ALA A 139 -15.00 4.66 -14.45
CA ALA A 139 -15.46 3.57 -13.60
C ALA A 139 -15.54 2.23 -14.36
N GLY A 140 -15.07 1.14 -13.74
CA GLY A 140 -15.06 -0.20 -14.33
C GLY A 140 -13.87 -0.50 -15.25
N VAL A 141 -12.98 0.46 -15.47
CA VAL A 141 -11.76 0.24 -16.25
C VAL A 141 -10.83 -0.71 -15.51
N ARG A 142 -10.21 -1.63 -16.28
CA ARG A 142 -9.12 -2.48 -15.79
C ARG A 142 -7.81 -2.08 -16.45
N ILE A 143 -6.78 -1.88 -15.64
CA ILE A 143 -5.41 -1.59 -16.07
C ILE A 143 -4.49 -2.67 -15.52
N PHE A 144 -3.59 -3.20 -16.35
CA PHE A 144 -2.59 -4.17 -15.90
C PHE A 144 -1.18 -3.67 -16.16
N ALA A 145 -0.26 -4.09 -15.31
CA ALA A 145 1.18 -3.94 -15.53
C ALA A 145 1.73 -5.16 -16.26
N SER A 146 2.62 -4.93 -17.22
CA SER A 146 3.18 -5.95 -18.11
C SER A 146 4.29 -6.77 -17.43
N GLY A 147 5.00 -6.19 -16.44
CA GLY A 147 6.11 -6.81 -15.72
C GLY A 147 6.30 -6.27 -14.31
N GLY A 148 7.24 -6.87 -13.55
CA GLY A 148 7.45 -6.58 -12.13
C GLY A 148 7.80 -5.12 -11.84
N SER A 149 8.75 -4.55 -12.57
CA SER A 149 9.21 -3.17 -12.39
C SER A 149 8.29 -2.09 -13.00
N ASP A 150 7.12 -2.48 -13.51
CA ASP A 150 6.15 -1.52 -14.05
C ASP A 150 5.35 -0.87 -12.93
N TYR A 151 5.14 0.43 -12.98
CA TYR A 151 4.35 1.17 -12.00
C TYR A 151 3.79 2.48 -12.55
N LEU A 152 2.77 3.01 -11.87
CA LEU A 152 2.19 4.31 -12.18
C LEU A 152 2.72 5.35 -11.20
N LEU A 153 3.35 6.42 -11.71
CA LEU A 153 3.83 7.55 -10.91
C LEU A 153 3.06 8.82 -11.25
N VAL A 154 2.45 9.43 -10.25
CA VAL A 154 1.88 10.78 -10.34
C VAL A 154 2.86 11.75 -9.69
N ASN A 155 3.51 12.57 -10.49
CA ASN A 155 4.51 13.53 -10.03
C ASN A 155 3.90 14.74 -9.31
N ARG A 156 4.69 15.44 -8.47
CA ARG A 156 4.27 16.66 -7.78
C ARG A 156 3.61 17.67 -8.74
N GLY A 157 2.42 18.14 -8.39
CA GLY A 157 1.64 19.07 -9.19
C GLY A 157 0.79 18.45 -10.28
N SER A 158 0.83 17.13 -10.42
CA SER A 158 -0.03 16.36 -11.34
C SER A 158 -1.14 15.62 -10.56
N GLN A 159 -2.12 15.05 -11.26
CA GLN A 159 -3.31 14.49 -10.62
C GLN A 159 -3.76 13.18 -11.26
N LEU A 160 -4.27 12.28 -10.44
CA LEU A 160 -4.97 11.05 -10.83
C LEU A 160 -6.44 11.13 -10.37
N PHE A 161 -7.36 11.05 -11.31
CA PHE A 161 -8.78 10.88 -11.05
C PHE A 161 -9.20 9.46 -11.42
N ALA A 162 -9.28 8.59 -10.42
CA ALA A 162 -9.70 7.20 -10.54
C ALA A 162 -10.96 7.02 -9.69
N GLU A 163 -12.11 7.41 -10.23
CA GLU A 163 -13.37 7.44 -9.51
C GLU A 163 -14.28 6.31 -10.03
N GLY A 164 -14.11 5.10 -9.45
CA GLY A 164 -15.00 3.97 -9.65
C GLY A 164 -16.30 4.09 -8.87
N THR A 165 -17.09 3.03 -8.86
CA THR A 165 -18.29 2.86 -8.03
C THR A 165 -18.29 1.49 -7.39
N ALA A 166 -19.15 1.26 -6.40
CA ALA A 166 -19.25 -0.07 -5.78
C ALA A 166 -19.59 -1.18 -6.79
N ALA A 167 -20.41 -0.87 -7.80
CA ALA A 167 -20.77 -1.81 -8.85
C ALA A 167 -19.74 -1.92 -9.98
N ASN A 168 -18.91 -0.89 -10.16
CA ASN A 168 -17.92 -0.80 -11.24
C ASN A 168 -16.61 -0.23 -10.67
N PRO A 169 -15.89 -0.97 -9.81
CA PRO A 169 -14.59 -0.51 -9.30
C PRO A 169 -13.56 -0.42 -10.43
N ILE A 170 -12.61 0.48 -10.28
CA ILE A 170 -11.42 0.53 -11.14
C ILE A 170 -10.42 -0.49 -10.61
N VAL A 171 -9.83 -1.28 -11.51
CA VAL A 171 -8.94 -2.37 -11.13
C VAL A 171 -7.55 -2.16 -11.72
N PHE A 172 -6.56 -1.98 -10.87
CA PHE A 172 -5.15 -2.09 -11.23
C PHE A 172 -4.64 -3.46 -10.81
N THR A 173 -3.97 -4.16 -11.72
CA THR A 173 -3.55 -5.55 -11.50
C THR A 173 -2.32 -5.93 -12.32
N SER A 174 -1.95 -7.20 -12.29
CA SER A 174 -0.88 -7.77 -13.10
C SER A 174 -1.37 -8.35 -14.42
N ARG A 175 -0.46 -8.56 -15.36
CA ARG A 175 -0.71 -9.31 -16.57
C ARG A 175 -1.17 -10.74 -16.28
N GLN A 176 -0.56 -11.40 -15.29
CA GLN A 176 -0.89 -12.75 -14.89
C GLN A 176 -2.34 -12.85 -14.40
N ASN A 177 -2.85 -11.84 -13.69
CA ASN A 177 -4.25 -11.80 -13.26
C ASN A 177 -5.21 -11.65 -14.45
N VAL A 178 -4.87 -10.80 -15.42
CA VAL A 178 -5.67 -10.65 -16.64
C VAL A 178 -5.73 -11.95 -17.44
N ASP A 179 -4.64 -12.70 -17.48
CA ASP A 179 -4.56 -13.99 -18.19
C ASP A 179 -5.13 -15.18 -17.37
N GLY A 180 -5.62 -14.94 -16.14
CA GLY A 180 -6.19 -15.98 -15.27
C GLY A 180 -5.14 -16.92 -14.67
N ALA A 181 -3.88 -16.49 -14.55
CA ALA A 181 -2.75 -17.29 -14.07
C ALA A 181 -2.35 -17.00 -12.62
N THR A 182 -3.10 -16.16 -11.88
CA THR A 182 -2.84 -15.89 -10.48
C THR A 182 -3.40 -16.97 -9.56
N THR A 183 -2.78 -17.09 -8.39
CA THR A 183 -3.20 -17.95 -7.28
C THR A 183 -3.38 -17.11 -6.02
N GLU A 184 -3.87 -17.70 -4.94
CA GLU A 184 -3.97 -17.02 -3.63
C GLU A 184 -2.62 -16.54 -3.07
N SER A 185 -1.52 -17.14 -3.50
CA SER A 185 -0.16 -16.76 -3.09
C SER A 185 0.52 -15.77 -4.04
N SER A 186 -0.11 -15.40 -5.14
CA SER A 186 0.46 -14.45 -6.10
C SER A 186 0.63 -13.07 -5.48
N GLN A 187 1.82 -12.47 -5.69
CA GLN A 187 2.21 -11.14 -5.19
C GLN A 187 3.43 -10.64 -5.98
N GLY A 188 3.85 -9.39 -5.81
CA GLY A 188 5.10 -8.86 -6.38
C GLY A 188 5.15 -8.89 -7.91
N GLN A 189 4.00 -8.83 -8.57
CA GLN A 189 3.93 -8.96 -10.03
C GLN A 189 4.05 -7.61 -10.75
N TRP A 190 4.02 -6.52 -10.02
CA TRP A 190 4.22 -5.15 -10.48
C TRP A 190 4.43 -4.19 -9.31
N GLY A 191 4.86 -2.95 -9.59
CA GLY A 191 5.30 -2.01 -8.56
C GLY A 191 4.21 -1.19 -7.89
N GLY A 192 2.95 -1.22 -8.32
CA GLY A 192 1.88 -0.44 -7.68
C GLY A 192 1.72 1.00 -8.19
N ILE A 193 1.11 1.84 -7.35
CA ILE A 193 0.80 3.25 -7.67
C ILE A 193 1.54 4.15 -6.69
N VAL A 194 2.23 5.16 -7.22
CA VAL A 194 2.96 6.19 -6.45
C VAL A 194 2.33 7.55 -6.69
N LEU A 195 1.88 8.20 -5.62
CA LEU A 195 1.43 9.59 -5.62
C LEU A 195 2.47 10.46 -4.90
N ALA A 196 3.09 11.39 -5.62
CA ALA A 196 4.03 12.34 -5.07
C ALA A 196 3.39 13.74 -4.95
N GLY A 197 3.35 14.27 -3.73
CA GLY A 197 2.76 15.56 -3.41
C GLY A 197 3.75 16.55 -2.81
N ARG A 198 3.26 17.75 -2.47
CA ARG A 198 4.01 18.89 -1.96
C ARG A 198 3.77 19.16 -0.47
N ALA A 199 3.16 18.26 0.27
CA ALA A 199 2.95 18.44 1.70
C ALA A 199 4.23 18.13 2.49
N PRO A 200 4.37 18.65 3.74
CA PRO A 200 5.57 18.48 4.57
C PRO A 200 5.87 17.02 4.91
N GLN A 201 7.15 16.74 5.20
CA GLN A 201 7.66 15.44 5.63
C GLN A 201 8.74 15.59 6.73
N ALA A 202 9.22 14.51 7.35
CA ALA A 202 10.06 14.54 8.55
C ALA A 202 11.40 15.26 8.37
N ASN A 203 11.97 15.31 7.18
CA ASN A 203 13.18 16.09 6.88
C ASN A 203 12.89 17.60 6.80
N CYS A 204 11.63 18.02 6.77
CA CYS A 204 11.26 19.42 6.86
C CYS A 204 11.49 19.90 8.28
N GLN A 205 12.49 20.75 8.50
CA GLN A 205 12.65 21.40 9.78
C GLN A 205 11.48 22.34 10.04
N LEU A 206 10.90 22.30 11.24
CA LEU A 206 9.73 23.10 11.61
C LEU A 206 9.95 24.61 11.51
N THR A 207 11.20 25.06 11.40
CA THR A 207 11.61 26.48 11.48
C THR A 207 12.17 27.06 10.18
N ALA A 208 12.31 26.29 9.10
CA ALA A 208 12.89 26.79 7.84
C ALA A 208 11.83 26.99 6.76
N PRO A 209 11.89 28.05 5.93
CA PRO A 209 11.15 28.08 4.69
C PRO A 209 11.78 27.06 3.75
N VAL A 210 11.19 26.24 3.39
CA VAL A 210 10.99 24.98 2.82
C VAL A 210 11.66 24.74 1.47
N THR A 211 12.76 24.08 1.52
CA THR A 211 13.27 23.27 0.40
C THR A 211 13.19 21.77 0.77
N CYS A 212 12.12 21.37 1.36
CA CYS A 212 11.92 20.04 1.88
C CYS A 212 11.58 19.08 0.74
N THR A 213 12.57 18.36 0.26
CA THR A 213 12.41 17.33 -0.78
C THR A 213 12.95 16.02 -0.26
N GLY A 214 12.12 14.99 -0.32
CA GLY A 214 12.49 13.58 -0.15
C GLY A 214 12.50 12.86 -1.49
N THR A 215 13.07 11.66 -1.51
CA THR A 215 13.00 10.72 -2.62
C THR A 215 12.14 9.55 -2.19
N VAL A 216 11.20 9.16 -3.03
CA VAL A 216 10.34 8.01 -2.79
C VAL A 216 11.18 6.74 -2.90
N GLU A 217 10.94 5.79 -2.04
CA GLU A 217 11.50 4.45 -2.10
C GLU A 217 11.16 3.75 -3.43
N GLY A 218 11.99 2.84 -3.89
CA GLY A 218 11.78 2.08 -5.13
C GLY A 218 11.82 2.89 -6.41
N THR A 219 11.88 4.23 -6.34
CA THR A 219 11.87 5.08 -7.54
C THR A 219 12.62 6.41 -7.35
N ALA A 220 13.14 6.96 -8.45
CA ALA A 220 13.74 8.30 -8.45
C ALA A 220 12.68 9.41 -8.56
N ALA A 221 11.61 9.33 -7.78
CA ALA A 221 10.59 10.37 -7.70
C ALA A 221 10.81 11.26 -6.49
N PHE A 222 10.56 12.56 -6.65
CA PHE A 222 10.69 13.54 -5.56
C PHE A 222 9.34 13.88 -4.96
N TYR A 223 9.30 14.07 -3.63
CA TYR A 223 8.12 14.51 -2.91
C TYR A 223 8.45 15.55 -1.84
N GLY A 224 7.42 16.13 -1.24
CA GLY A 224 7.58 17.10 -0.17
C GLY A 224 7.53 18.55 -0.65
N GLY A 225 7.34 19.42 0.30
CA GLY A 225 7.12 20.86 0.16
C GLY A 225 6.47 21.39 1.42
N ASN A 226 5.75 22.53 1.33
CA ASN A 226 5.01 23.12 2.46
C ASN A 226 3.49 23.28 2.19
N SER A 227 2.99 22.68 1.12
CA SER A 227 1.59 22.78 0.76
C SER A 227 0.75 21.69 1.45
N GLN A 228 0.24 21.98 2.65
CA GLN A 228 -0.60 21.03 3.37
C GLN A 228 -1.90 20.67 2.64
N THR A 229 -2.38 21.54 1.75
CA THR A 229 -3.58 21.33 0.93
C THR A 229 -3.27 20.84 -0.48
N ASP A 230 -2.05 20.33 -0.71
CA ASP A 230 -1.68 19.72 -1.98
C ASP A 230 -2.72 18.68 -2.42
N ASN A 231 -2.92 18.59 -3.74
CA ASN A 231 -3.98 17.77 -4.32
C ASN A 231 -3.43 16.92 -5.47
N SER A 232 -3.19 15.65 -5.18
CA SER A 232 -2.77 14.66 -6.16
C SER A 232 -3.94 13.96 -6.89
N GLY A 233 -5.19 14.41 -6.66
CA GLY A 233 -6.39 13.91 -7.34
C GLY A 233 -7.41 13.24 -6.43
N ARG A 234 -8.17 12.29 -6.99
CA ARG A 234 -9.20 11.53 -6.26
C ARG A 234 -9.16 10.06 -6.66
N LEU A 235 -9.05 9.20 -5.65
CA LEU A 235 -9.14 7.75 -5.78
C LEU A 235 -10.37 7.28 -4.99
N ARG A 236 -11.31 6.63 -5.68
CA ARG A 236 -12.52 6.07 -5.05
C ARG A 236 -12.89 4.75 -5.71
N TYR A 237 -13.21 3.74 -4.91
CA TYR A 237 -13.54 2.39 -5.38
C TYR A 237 -12.47 1.85 -6.34
N VAL A 238 -11.25 1.80 -5.84
CA VAL A 238 -10.08 1.32 -6.58
C VAL A 238 -9.55 0.04 -5.92
N GLN A 239 -9.30 -0.99 -6.73
CA GLN A 239 -8.58 -2.19 -6.34
C GLN A 239 -7.16 -2.15 -6.91
N ILE A 240 -6.17 -2.44 -6.09
CA ILE A 240 -4.75 -2.61 -6.44
C ILE A 240 -4.36 -4.02 -6.04
N LYS A 241 -3.95 -4.86 -7.01
CA LYS A 241 -3.78 -6.29 -6.77
C LYS A 241 -2.42 -6.80 -7.24
N PHE A 242 -1.80 -7.68 -6.43
CA PHE A 242 -0.56 -8.40 -6.74
C PHE A 242 0.66 -7.49 -6.96
N SER A 243 0.70 -6.37 -6.28
CA SER A 243 1.74 -5.33 -6.33
C SER A 243 2.93 -5.63 -5.40
N GLY A 244 3.77 -4.63 -5.15
CA GLY A 244 4.83 -4.68 -4.15
C GLY A 244 6.17 -5.21 -4.69
N PHE A 245 6.54 -4.89 -5.94
CA PHE A 245 7.75 -5.44 -6.56
C PHE A 245 9.03 -4.84 -5.98
N GLU A 246 9.95 -5.70 -5.52
CA GLU A 246 11.29 -5.32 -5.08
C GLU A 246 12.15 -4.89 -6.28
N ILE A 247 12.50 -3.60 -6.34
CA ILE A 247 13.35 -3.03 -7.39
C ILE A 247 14.81 -3.42 -7.18
N SER A 248 15.26 -3.42 -5.91
CA SER A 248 16.56 -3.90 -5.46
C SER A 248 16.46 -4.20 -3.96
N THR A 249 17.33 -5.04 -3.44
CA THR A 249 17.28 -5.51 -2.03
C THR A 249 17.09 -4.36 -1.05
N GLY A 250 15.97 -4.41 -0.29
CA GLY A 250 15.56 -3.41 0.66
C GLY A 250 15.18 -2.08 0.01
N ASN A 251 14.59 -2.11 -1.17
CA ASN A 251 14.11 -0.92 -1.90
C ASN A 251 12.94 -1.35 -2.80
N GLU A 252 11.78 -1.37 -2.23
CA GLU A 252 10.55 -1.91 -2.76
C GLU A 252 9.61 -0.82 -3.27
N LEU A 253 8.61 -1.23 -4.05
CA LEU A 253 7.42 -0.45 -4.36
C LEU A 253 6.22 -1.15 -3.74
N GLN A 254 5.36 -0.40 -3.09
CA GLN A 254 4.21 -0.88 -2.34
C GLN A 254 2.94 -1.01 -3.22
N GLY A 255 1.82 -1.39 -2.61
CA GLY A 255 0.54 -1.35 -3.33
C GLY A 255 0.14 0.08 -3.72
N LEU A 256 0.03 0.94 -2.73
CA LEU A 256 -0.21 2.38 -2.90
C LEU A 256 0.76 3.18 -2.04
N THR A 257 1.71 3.85 -2.68
CA THR A 257 2.63 4.77 -2.03
C THR A 257 2.09 6.19 -2.10
N MET A 258 2.00 6.88 -0.97
CA MET A 258 1.58 8.29 -0.88
C MET A 258 2.68 9.12 -0.22
N ALA A 259 3.50 9.78 -1.01
CA ALA A 259 4.65 10.53 -0.54
C ALA A 259 4.39 12.05 -0.59
N GLY A 260 4.31 12.69 0.58
CA GLY A 260 4.03 14.12 0.70
C GLY A 260 2.66 14.53 0.15
N VAL A 261 1.69 13.64 0.18
CA VAL A 261 0.33 13.90 -0.33
C VAL A 261 -0.46 14.74 0.67
N GLY A 262 -1.07 15.82 0.18
CA GLY A 262 -1.78 16.79 1.01
C GLY A 262 -3.27 16.49 1.20
N SER A 263 -3.89 17.24 2.13
CA SER A 263 -5.31 17.08 2.51
C SER A 263 -6.32 17.44 1.41
N GLY A 264 -5.88 18.04 0.31
CA GLY A 264 -6.72 18.28 -0.88
C GLY A 264 -6.99 17.02 -1.70
N THR A 265 -6.23 15.94 -1.48
CA THR A 265 -6.41 14.65 -2.15
C THR A 265 -7.51 13.84 -1.47
N THR A 266 -8.35 13.19 -2.27
CA THR A 266 -9.39 12.26 -1.77
C THR A 266 -8.94 10.82 -1.94
N VAL A 267 -8.97 10.03 -0.86
CA VAL A 267 -8.69 8.59 -0.86
C VAL A 267 -9.80 7.89 -0.09
N ASP A 268 -10.69 7.21 -0.80
CA ASP A 268 -11.89 6.61 -0.22
C ASP A 268 -12.29 5.33 -0.96
N HIS A 269 -12.58 4.25 -0.24
CA HIS A 269 -12.87 2.92 -0.80
C HIS A 269 -11.70 2.38 -1.65
N ILE A 270 -10.57 2.14 -0.99
CA ILE A 270 -9.37 1.56 -1.62
C ILE A 270 -9.15 0.16 -1.08
N GLN A 271 -8.94 -0.79 -1.99
CA GLN A 271 -8.44 -2.12 -1.64
C GLN A 271 -7.04 -2.33 -2.18
N VAL A 272 -6.13 -2.82 -1.31
CA VAL A 272 -4.89 -3.46 -1.73
C VAL A 272 -4.95 -4.94 -1.40
N HIS A 273 -4.69 -5.78 -2.40
CA HIS A 273 -4.74 -7.24 -2.27
C HIS A 273 -3.42 -7.87 -2.68
N ASN A 274 -2.81 -8.62 -1.77
CA ASN A 274 -1.57 -9.38 -2.00
C ASN A 274 -0.43 -8.52 -2.59
N SER A 275 -0.05 -7.44 -1.91
CA SER A 275 1.24 -6.79 -2.13
C SER A 275 2.36 -7.68 -1.59
N SER A 276 3.52 -7.76 -2.23
CA SER A 276 4.69 -8.49 -1.69
C SER A 276 5.56 -7.63 -0.77
N ASP A 277 5.15 -6.43 -0.58
CA ASP A 277 5.62 -5.46 0.37
C ASP A 277 4.40 -4.85 1.05
N ASP A 278 4.43 -3.59 1.48
CA ASP A 278 3.29 -2.98 2.13
C ASP A 278 2.03 -2.92 1.27
N GLY A 279 0.89 -2.96 1.95
CA GLY A 279 -0.37 -2.66 1.31
C GLY A 279 -0.44 -1.19 0.92
N ILE A 280 -0.32 -0.31 1.89
CA ILE A 280 -0.26 1.14 1.71
C ILE A 280 0.89 1.69 2.55
N GLU A 281 1.75 2.50 1.93
CA GLU A 281 2.80 3.22 2.64
C GLU A 281 2.69 4.73 2.46
N ILE A 282 2.87 5.49 3.55
CA ILE A 282 2.69 6.94 3.56
C ILE A 282 3.95 7.65 4.07
N PHE A 283 4.66 8.29 3.16
CA PHE A 283 5.84 9.12 3.45
C PHE A 283 5.45 10.58 3.69
N GLY A 284 5.20 10.95 4.94
CA GLY A 284 4.84 12.33 5.27
C GLY A 284 3.49 12.79 4.71
N GLY A 285 3.29 14.10 4.64
CA GLY A 285 2.03 14.68 4.19
C GLY A 285 0.92 14.64 5.25
N ASN A 286 -0.32 14.88 4.79
CA ASN A 286 -1.50 14.93 5.66
C ASN A 286 -2.79 14.54 4.93
N VAL A 287 -2.68 13.69 3.92
CA VAL A 287 -3.83 13.08 3.24
C VAL A 287 -4.70 12.33 4.23
N ASN A 288 -6.01 12.35 4.02
CA ASN A 288 -6.97 11.60 4.82
C ASN A 288 -7.55 10.44 4.02
N LEU A 289 -7.72 9.29 4.69
CA LEU A 289 -8.20 8.06 4.09
C LEU A 289 -9.52 7.61 4.75
N ARG A 290 -10.39 7.00 3.96
CA ARG A 290 -11.62 6.39 4.46
C ARG A 290 -11.94 5.11 3.71
N HIS A 291 -12.54 4.12 4.41
CA HIS A 291 -12.95 2.83 3.85
C HIS A 291 -11.81 2.09 3.15
N ILE A 292 -10.84 1.67 3.94
CA ILE A 292 -9.62 1.02 3.46
C ILE A 292 -9.68 -0.48 3.73
N VAL A 293 -9.35 -1.28 2.73
CA VAL A 293 -9.23 -2.74 2.85
C VAL A 293 -7.85 -3.16 2.41
N ILE A 294 -7.10 -3.78 3.29
CA ILE A 294 -5.78 -4.35 2.98
C ILE A 294 -5.80 -5.81 3.36
N ASN A 295 -5.68 -6.67 2.38
CA ASN A 295 -5.69 -8.10 2.63
C ASN A 295 -4.52 -8.81 1.95
N GLY A 296 -3.69 -9.45 2.77
CA GLY A 296 -2.60 -10.30 2.31
C GLY A 296 -1.33 -9.57 1.89
N ALA A 297 -1.07 -8.36 2.38
CA ALA A 297 0.25 -7.74 2.27
C ALA A 297 1.31 -8.62 2.95
N ASP A 298 2.52 -8.69 2.38
CA ASP A 298 3.57 -9.59 2.84
C ASP A 298 4.43 -8.97 3.93
N ASP A 299 4.67 -7.67 3.87
CA ASP A 299 5.24 -6.92 4.98
C ASP A 299 4.13 -6.26 5.79
N ASP A 300 3.88 -4.98 5.69
CA ASP A 300 2.89 -4.32 6.54
C ASP A 300 1.55 -4.06 5.84
N GLY A 301 0.48 -3.99 6.63
CA GLY A 301 -0.82 -3.59 6.09
C GLY A 301 -0.79 -2.12 5.70
N LEU A 302 -0.68 -1.25 6.69
CA LEU A 302 -0.50 0.18 6.54
C LEU A 302 0.76 0.60 7.26
N ASP A 303 1.75 1.06 6.52
CA ASP A 303 2.94 1.70 7.05
C ASP A 303 2.86 3.23 6.94
N THR A 304 3.44 3.92 7.92
CA THR A 304 3.61 5.38 7.88
C THR A 304 5.00 5.77 8.32
N ASP A 305 5.71 6.39 7.42
CA ASP A 305 7.04 6.88 7.67
C ASP A 305 7.14 8.39 7.44
N THR A 306 8.26 8.98 7.79
CA THR A 306 8.66 10.35 7.45
C THR A 306 7.63 11.46 7.73
N GLY A 307 6.77 11.36 8.77
CA GLY A 307 6.01 12.51 9.26
C GLY A 307 4.59 12.66 8.72
N TRP A 308 3.86 11.58 8.47
CA TRP A 308 2.44 11.71 8.12
C TRP A 308 1.60 12.25 9.28
N ARG A 309 0.72 13.24 9.01
CA ARG A 309 -0.16 13.89 9.98
C ARG A 309 -1.63 13.91 9.58
N GLY A 310 -2.04 12.98 8.76
CA GLY A 310 -3.44 12.78 8.39
C GLY A 310 -4.21 11.88 9.33
N GLY A 311 -5.39 11.47 8.90
CA GLY A 311 -6.24 10.53 9.60
C GLY A 311 -6.84 9.49 8.68
N ALA A 312 -7.09 8.28 9.20
CA ALA A 312 -7.77 7.23 8.47
C ALA A 312 -8.90 6.62 9.31
N GLN A 313 -10.07 6.45 8.70
CA GLN A 313 -11.24 5.88 9.36
C GLN A 313 -11.90 4.79 8.53
N PHE A 314 -12.37 3.75 9.20
CA PHE A 314 -12.95 2.53 8.63
C PHE A 314 -11.94 1.73 7.82
N GLY A 315 -11.15 0.91 8.50
CA GLY A 315 -10.13 0.07 7.89
C GLY A 315 -10.21 -1.39 8.30
N ILE A 316 -10.05 -2.27 7.33
CA ILE A 316 -9.90 -3.71 7.53
C ILE A 316 -8.50 -4.09 7.07
N VAL A 317 -7.71 -4.68 7.97
CA VAL A 317 -6.44 -5.32 7.63
C VAL A 317 -6.53 -6.79 7.99
N THR A 318 -6.22 -7.67 7.04
CA THR A 318 -6.07 -9.11 7.30
C THR A 318 -4.71 -9.55 6.79
N GLN A 319 -3.83 -9.92 7.71
CA GLN A 319 -2.48 -10.38 7.35
C GLN A 319 -2.51 -11.79 6.76
N ARG A 320 -1.64 -12.06 5.81
CA ARG A 320 -1.45 -13.42 5.27
C ARG A 320 -0.77 -14.33 6.31
N PRO A 321 -0.89 -15.67 6.17
CA PRO A 321 -0.39 -16.64 7.17
C PRO A 321 1.12 -16.57 7.41
N ALA A 322 1.90 -16.19 6.38
CA ALA A 322 3.34 -16.01 6.46
C ALA A 322 3.70 -14.71 5.74
N GLY A 323 4.59 -13.92 6.29
CA GLY A 323 5.14 -12.70 5.70
C GLY A 323 6.62 -12.85 5.39
N SER A 324 7.17 -11.88 4.65
CA SER A 324 8.58 -11.84 4.25
C SER A 324 9.50 -11.66 5.45
N THR A 325 9.05 -10.92 6.46
CA THR A 325 9.83 -10.61 7.65
C THR A 325 9.12 -11.03 8.93
N SER A 326 9.89 -11.19 10.02
CA SER A 326 9.36 -11.43 11.35
C SER A 326 8.81 -10.14 12.01
N ARG A 327 8.90 -9.00 11.33
CA ARG A 327 8.44 -7.70 11.81
C ARG A 327 7.15 -7.23 11.16
N SER A 328 6.68 -7.90 10.12
CA SER A 328 5.45 -7.56 9.40
C SER A 328 4.26 -7.36 10.33
N ALA A 329 3.56 -6.24 10.20
CA ALA A 329 2.45 -5.85 11.08
C ALA A 329 1.18 -5.49 10.29
N GLY A 330 0.06 -5.34 10.99
CA GLY A 330 -1.14 -4.72 10.43
C GLY A 330 -0.96 -3.20 10.32
N PHE A 331 -0.33 -2.60 11.34
CA PHE A 331 0.20 -1.23 11.32
C PHE A 331 1.68 -1.24 11.69
N GLU A 332 2.53 -0.58 10.90
CA GLU A 332 3.85 -0.11 11.30
C GLU A 332 3.88 1.42 11.17
N PHE A 333 4.07 2.12 12.31
CA PHE A 333 4.09 3.58 12.31
C PHE A 333 5.41 4.08 12.86
N SER A 334 6.15 4.79 12.03
CA SER A 334 7.44 5.38 12.36
C SER A 334 7.50 6.88 12.07
N SER A 335 8.59 7.51 12.47
CA SER A 335 8.91 8.91 12.18
C SER A 335 10.34 9.06 11.71
N ALA A 336 10.82 8.15 10.87
CA ALA A 336 12.15 8.26 10.27
C ALA A 336 12.26 9.55 9.40
N PRO A 337 13.46 10.03 9.09
CA PRO A 337 14.73 9.52 9.57
C PRO A 337 15.07 10.03 10.97
N THR A 338 15.66 9.17 11.77
CA THR A 338 16.15 9.51 13.13
C THR A 338 17.36 10.45 13.12
N SER A 339 17.93 10.72 11.95
CA SER A 339 19.02 11.69 11.77
C SER A 339 18.63 13.14 12.08
N VAL A 340 17.33 13.48 12.01
CA VAL A 340 16.80 14.76 12.50
C VAL A 340 16.38 14.58 13.94
N PRO A 341 16.91 15.38 14.90
CA PRO A 341 16.53 15.27 16.30
C PRO A 341 15.02 15.39 16.50
N LEU A 342 14.41 14.57 17.36
CA LEU A 342 12.97 14.50 17.59
C LEU A 342 12.34 15.87 17.83
N ALA A 343 12.97 16.72 18.66
CA ALA A 343 12.49 18.08 18.96
C ALA A 343 12.40 19.02 17.74
N SER A 344 13.11 18.70 16.66
CA SER A 344 13.16 19.49 15.41
C SER A 344 12.50 18.77 14.24
N ARG A 345 12.10 17.52 14.42
CA ARG A 345 11.53 16.67 13.37
C ARG A 345 10.06 16.98 13.16
N TYR A 346 9.61 16.93 11.92
CA TYR A 346 8.18 16.91 11.60
C TYR A 346 7.65 15.48 11.83
N VAL A 347 7.46 15.11 13.12
CA VAL A 347 7.12 13.74 13.52
C VAL A 347 5.78 13.27 12.92
N SER A 348 5.67 11.98 12.69
CA SER A 348 4.40 11.33 12.30
C SER A 348 3.39 11.43 13.43
N GLN A 349 2.19 11.87 13.09
CA GLN A 349 1.05 12.00 14.00
C GLN A 349 -0.21 11.38 13.39
N PRO A 350 -0.16 10.10 13.01
CA PRO A 350 -1.31 9.42 12.41
C PRO A 350 -2.48 9.36 13.40
N LYS A 351 -3.68 9.57 12.88
CA LYS A 351 -4.93 9.45 13.63
C LYS A 351 -5.77 8.35 13.02
N MET A 352 -6.06 7.31 13.79
CA MET A 352 -6.74 6.12 13.31
C MET A 352 -8.02 5.90 14.10
N ALA A 353 -9.13 5.66 13.40
CA ALA A 353 -10.43 5.40 14.02
C ALA A 353 -11.17 4.27 13.31
N ASN A 354 -11.81 3.39 14.06
CA ASN A 354 -12.63 2.30 13.52
C ASN A 354 -11.85 1.35 12.57
N TRP A 355 -10.74 0.83 13.06
CA TRP A 355 -9.94 -0.20 12.37
C TRP A 355 -10.12 -1.56 13.02
N THR A 356 -10.16 -2.60 12.19
CA THR A 356 -10.04 -3.99 12.63
C THR A 356 -8.80 -4.59 11.98
N LEU A 357 -7.80 -4.89 12.81
CA LEU A 357 -6.56 -5.54 12.40
C LEU A 357 -6.62 -7.01 12.79
N VAL A 358 -6.51 -7.88 11.81
CA VAL A 358 -6.50 -9.33 11.99
C VAL A 358 -5.10 -9.84 11.67
N GLY A 359 -4.32 -10.09 12.72
CA GLY A 359 -2.95 -10.58 12.63
C GLY A 359 -2.89 -12.00 12.07
N ARG A 360 -1.69 -12.37 11.58
CA ARG A 360 -1.47 -13.68 10.99
C ARG A 360 -1.61 -14.82 12.01
N ASN A 361 -2.08 -15.95 11.54
CA ASN A 361 -2.15 -17.17 12.33
C ASN A 361 -0.81 -17.96 12.20
N SER A 362 0.19 -17.56 12.97
CA SER A 362 1.51 -18.19 12.97
C SER A 362 1.91 -18.67 14.36
N THR A 363 2.34 -19.93 14.47
CA THR A 363 2.87 -20.52 15.71
C THR A 363 4.40 -20.47 15.80
N THR A 364 5.06 -19.99 14.77
CA THR A 364 6.54 -19.95 14.67
C THR A 364 7.10 -18.56 14.57
N ASP A 365 6.27 -17.57 14.22
CA ASP A 365 6.66 -16.21 13.96
C ASP A 365 6.11 -15.26 15.04
N ALA A 366 7.00 -14.55 15.72
CA ALA A 366 6.68 -13.61 16.81
C ALA A 366 6.45 -12.19 16.26
N HIS A 367 5.59 -12.03 15.26
CA HIS A 367 5.22 -10.73 14.69
C HIS A 367 4.33 -9.90 15.64
N THR A 368 3.96 -8.72 15.23
CA THR A 368 3.12 -7.79 15.99
C THR A 368 1.93 -7.36 15.13
N VAL A 369 0.73 -7.22 15.72
CA VAL A 369 -0.43 -6.73 14.97
C VAL A 369 -0.34 -5.23 14.73
N ALA A 370 0.17 -4.46 15.71
CA ALA A 370 0.42 -3.04 15.57
C ALA A 370 1.78 -2.67 16.18
N HIS A 371 2.61 -1.99 15.41
CA HIS A 371 3.98 -1.62 15.75
C HIS A 371 4.16 -0.10 15.67
N PHE A 372 4.84 0.48 16.65
CA PHE A 372 5.09 1.92 16.74
C PHE A 372 6.54 2.16 17.14
N ASP A 373 7.27 2.98 16.38
CA ASP A 373 8.67 3.30 16.69
C ASP A 373 9.11 4.69 16.19
N SER A 374 10.40 4.98 16.31
CA SER A 374 11.10 6.15 15.76
C SER A 374 10.46 7.51 16.10
N GLY A 375 9.82 7.62 17.25
CA GLY A 375 9.24 8.88 17.71
C GLY A 375 7.86 9.20 17.14
N THR A 376 7.13 8.19 16.67
CA THR A 376 5.73 8.34 16.22
C THR A 376 4.82 8.78 17.36
N ASP A 377 3.95 9.78 17.10
CA ASP A 377 2.96 10.32 18.03
C ASP A 377 1.54 9.99 17.52
N ALA A 378 1.21 8.70 17.51
CA ALA A 378 -0.04 8.18 16.95
C ALA A 378 -1.22 8.29 17.93
N THR A 379 -2.42 8.49 17.39
CA THR A 379 -3.68 8.40 18.14
C THR A 379 -4.56 7.32 17.55
N ILE A 380 -4.82 6.26 18.32
CA ILE A 380 -5.63 5.12 17.90
C ILE A 380 -6.91 5.10 18.75
N ILE A 381 -8.06 5.16 18.11
CA ILE A 381 -9.35 5.14 18.79
C ILE A 381 -10.33 4.15 18.16
N ASN A 382 -11.28 3.66 18.96
CA ASN A 382 -12.40 2.84 18.48
C ASN A 382 -11.96 1.68 17.57
N SER A 383 -10.91 0.94 17.93
CA SER A 383 -10.31 -0.05 17.04
C SER A 383 -10.19 -1.43 17.70
N VAL A 384 -10.05 -2.46 16.88
CA VAL A 384 -9.92 -3.87 17.31
C VAL A 384 -8.64 -4.46 16.75
N PHE A 385 -7.78 -5.01 17.61
CA PHE A 385 -6.58 -5.74 17.23
C PHE A 385 -6.72 -7.18 17.68
N THR A 386 -6.59 -8.11 16.76
CA THR A 386 -6.77 -9.53 17.06
C THR A 386 -5.77 -10.40 16.28
N ALA A 387 -5.48 -11.55 16.85
CA ALA A 387 -4.79 -12.66 16.16
C ALA A 387 -5.39 -13.97 16.66
N ALA A 388 -5.15 -15.08 15.95
CA ALA A 388 -5.60 -16.39 16.40
C ALA A 388 -5.03 -16.71 17.78
N SER A 389 -5.83 -17.40 18.62
CA SER A 389 -5.41 -17.80 19.98
C SER A 389 -4.20 -18.76 20.02
N THR A 390 -3.85 -19.35 18.89
CA THR A 390 -2.66 -20.20 18.71
C THR A 390 -1.46 -19.43 18.16
N SER A 391 -1.64 -18.19 17.73
CA SER A 391 -0.58 -17.35 17.21
C SER A 391 0.36 -16.86 18.31
N LEU A 392 1.63 -16.75 18.01
CA LEU A 392 2.63 -16.09 18.88
C LEU A 392 2.63 -14.57 18.74
N ALA A 393 1.72 -14.01 17.92
CA ALA A 393 1.61 -12.58 17.70
C ALA A 393 1.35 -11.82 19.00
N GLY A 394 2.11 -10.77 19.22
CA GLY A 394 1.76 -9.70 20.16
C GLY A 394 0.74 -8.76 19.51
N CYS A 395 -0.30 -8.32 20.24
CA CYS A 395 -1.19 -7.33 19.68
C CYS A 395 -0.49 -6.01 19.39
N MET A 396 0.43 -5.59 20.27
CA MET A 396 1.04 -4.27 20.18
C MET A 396 2.51 -4.26 20.62
N ALA A 397 3.33 -3.44 19.96
CA ALA A 397 4.66 -3.05 20.42
C ALA A 397 4.89 -1.55 20.22
N ILE A 398 5.45 -0.91 21.25
CA ILE A 398 6.09 0.40 21.18
C ILE A 398 7.59 0.14 21.38
N ASN A 399 8.40 0.31 20.34
CA ASN A 399 9.71 -0.35 20.29
C ASN A 399 10.88 0.43 20.85
N ASP A 400 10.86 1.74 20.83
CA ASP A 400 12.04 2.51 21.23
C ASP A 400 11.72 3.66 22.20
N ALA A 401 12.79 4.24 22.73
CA ALA A 401 12.70 5.35 23.67
C ALA A 401 12.13 6.61 22.99
N ASP A 402 12.41 6.80 21.71
CA ASP A 402 11.90 7.95 20.96
C ASP A 402 10.38 7.88 20.82
N THR A 403 9.83 6.72 20.51
CA THR A 403 8.36 6.52 20.44
C THR A 403 7.75 6.71 21.83
N GLY A 404 8.37 6.18 22.87
CA GLY A 404 7.91 6.34 24.25
C GLY A 404 7.91 7.80 24.73
N THR A 405 8.76 8.64 24.21
CA THR A 405 8.79 10.07 24.53
C THR A 405 7.81 10.90 23.71
N SER A 406 7.44 10.46 22.50
CA SER A 406 6.50 11.16 21.62
C SER A 406 5.05 11.04 22.06
N GLY A 407 4.64 9.88 22.55
CA GLY A 407 3.33 9.68 23.15
C GLY A 407 2.27 9.09 22.21
N VAL A 408 2.30 7.77 22.02
CA VAL A 408 1.20 7.03 21.37
C VAL A 408 0.01 6.90 22.32
N THR A 409 -1.20 7.24 21.88
CA THR A 409 -2.42 7.23 22.68
C THR A 409 -3.47 6.24 22.15
N PHE A 410 -4.18 5.59 23.08
CA PHE A 410 -5.20 4.59 22.78
C PHE A 410 -6.48 4.87 23.56
N ASN A 411 -7.63 4.94 22.91
CA ASN A 411 -8.93 5.04 23.58
C ASN A 411 -9.97 4.14 22.90
N SER A 412 -10.70 3.37 23.68
CA SER A 412 -11.70 2.42 23.18
C SER A 412 -11.09 1.41 22.18
N VAL A 413 -9.93 0.85 22.55
CA VAL A 413 -9.23 -0.17 21.76
C VAL A 413 -9.38 -1.52 22.45
N PHE A 414 -9.82 -2.52 21.68
CA PHE A 414 -10.00 -3.90 22.13
C PHE A 414 -8.91 -4.78 21.54
N MET A 415 -8.12 -5.44 22.38
CA MET A 415 -7.08 -6.38 21.96
C MET A 415 -7.42 -7.81 22.35
N SER A 416 -7.26 -8.74 21.40
CA SER A 416 -7.45 -10.18 21.60
C SER A 416 -6.35 -10.96 20.87
N CYS A 417 -5.19 -11.06 21.51
CA CYS A 417 -4.05 -11.86 21.05
C CYS A 417 -3.55 -12.73 22.21
N THR A 418 -2.73 -13.75 21.90
CA THR A 418 -2.07 -14.58 22.91
C THR A 418 -1.25 -13.73 23.90
N LEU A 419 -0.61 -12.71 23.37
CA LEU A 419 0.13 -11.70 24.16
C LEU A 419 -0.45 -10.32 23.85
N PRO A 420 -0.92 -9.53 24.82
CA PRO A 420 -1.39 -8.18 24.55
C PRO A 420 -0.26 -7.27 24.09
N TYR A 421 0.95 -7.50 24.60
CA TYR A 421 2.15 -6.71 24.30
C TYR A 421 3.32 -7.61 23.95
N ARG A 422 4.15 -7.19 23.01
CA ARG A 422 5.40 -7.89 22.68
C ARG A 422 6.31 -7.90 23.90
N PRO A 423 6.90 -9.05 24.32
CA PRO A 423 7.63 -9.17 25.58
C PRO A 423 8.81 -8.19 25.76
N SER A 424 9.54 -7.91 24.67
CA SER A 424 10.69 -6.99 24.72
C SER A 424 10.34 -5.56 25.15
N ASN A 425 9.10 -5.12 24.93
CA ASN A 425 8.63 -3.75 25.13
C ASN A 425 7.33 -3.68 25.94
N ALA A 426 7.01 -4.75 26.66
CA ALA A 426 5.72 -4.90 27.33
C ALA A 426 5.43 -3.79 28.36
N VAL A 427 6.44 -3.31 29.09
CA VAL A 427 6.25 -2.27 30.12
C VAL A 427 5.83 -0.95 29.49
N LEU A 428 6.52 -0.50 28.45
CA LEU A 428 6.22 0.74 27.74
C LEU A 428 4.86 0.67 27.04
N SER A 429 4.63 -0.41 26.33
CA SER A 429 3.37 -0.66 25.60
C SER A 429 2.16 -0.71 26.56
N ALA A 430 2.30 -1.41 27.71
CA ALA A 430 1.25 -1.48 28.72
C ALA A 430 0.98 -0.11 29.36
N ALA A 431 2.02 0.68 29.64
CA ALA A 431 1.86 2.01 30.23
C ALA A 431 1.08 2.94 29.29
N ALA A 432 1.42 2.99 28.00
CA ALA A 432 0.72 3.79 27.01
C ALA A 432 -0.75 3.35 26.84
N PHE A 433 -0.99 2.04 26.77
CA PHE A 433 -2.34 1.50 26.59
C PHE A 433 -3.24 1.74 27.80
N THR A 434 -2.72 1.57 29.01
CA THR A 434 -3.50 1.76 30.25
C THR A 434 -3.71 3.22 30.63
N ALA A 435 -2.95 4.14 30.05
CA ALA A 435 -3.16 5.58 30.22
C ALA A 435 -4.44 6.09 29.52
N GLY A 436 -4.94 5.36 28.53
CA GLY A 436 -6.16 5.70 27.81
C GLY A 436 -7.43 5.20 28.50
N THR A 437 -8.58 5.46 27.86
CA THR A 437 -9.90 5.14 28.41
C THR A 437 -10.60 4.04 27.60
N ASN A 438 -11.43 3.24 28.27
CA ASN A 438 -12.24 2.16 27.67
C ASN A 438 -11.43 1.09 26.89
N ASN A 439 -10.15 0.94 27.19
CA ASN A 439 -9.27 -0.03 26.53
C ASN A 439 -9.41 -1.43 27.16
N THR A 440 -9.35 -2.47 26.35
CA THR A 440 -9.37 -3.88 26.78
C THR A 440 -8.12 -4.59 26.27
N ALA A 441 -7.17 -4.93 27.16
CA ALA A 441 -5.88 -5.53 26.78
C ALA A 441 -5.94 -7.05 26.54
N ASN A 442 -6.82 -7.76 27.26
CA ASN A 442 -6.95 -9.23 27.24
C ASN A 442 -8.39 -9.63 26.94
N GLY A 443 -8.95 -9.12 25.88
CA GLY A 443 -10.31 -9.47 25.44
C GLY A 443 -10.36 -10.88 24.85
N VAL A 444 -11.54 -11.44 24.80
CA VAL A 444 -11.85 -12.65 24.03
C VAL A 444 -12.63 -12.22 22.80
N SER A 445 -12.02 -12.33 21.62
CA SER A 445 -12.68 -11.91 20.38
C SER A 445 -13.89 -12.75 20.07
N THR A 446 -14.96 -12.08 19.69
CA THR A 446 -16.19 -12.66 19.12
C THR A 446 -16.41 -12.25 17.67
N LEU A 447 -15.36 -11.72 17.02
CA LEU A 447 -15.41 -11.38 15.60
C LEU A 447 -15.83 -12.58 14.74
N THR A 448 -16.64 -12.30 13.73
CA THR A 448 -17.13 -13.31 12.79
C THR A 448 -16.61 -13.04 11.37
N ALA A 449 -16.53 -14.10 10.56
CA ALA A 449 -16.23 -14.01 9.14
C ALA A 449 -17.50 -13.64 8.34
N PRO A 450 -17.35 -13.03 7.15
CA PRO A 450 -18.46 -12.70 6.26
C PRO A 450 -19.34 -13.88 5.85
N ALA A 451 -18.73 -15.07 5.73
CA ALA A 451 -19.45 -16.33 5.48
C ALA A 451 -18.69 -17.49 6.13
N ALA A 452 -19.43 -18.51 6.60
CA ALA A 452 -18.83 -19.69 7.19
C ALA A 452 -17.95 -20.43 6.16
N GLY A 453 -16.73 -20.80 6.54
CA GLY A 453 -15.81 -21.59 5.73
C GLY A 453 -14.92 -20.79 4.78
N THR A 454 -14.87 -19.48 4.89
CA THR A 454 -13.93 -18.64 4.12
C THR A 454 -12.61 -18.48 4.84
N SER A 455 -11.68 -19.33 4.52
CA SER A 455 -10.26 -19.11 4.77
C SER A 455 -9.55 -19.10 3.42
N LEU A 456 -8.89 -18.02 3.08
CA LEU A 456 -7.89 -18.03 2.04
C LEU A 456 -6.63 -18.63 2.68
N SER A 457 -6.23 -19.83 2.29
CA SER A 457 -4.95 -20.47 2.68
C SER A 457 -4.50 -20.22 4.14
N ASN A 458 -5.40 -20.38 5.14
CA ASN A 458 -5.19 -20.09 6.56
C ASN A 458 -5.21 -18.61 6.98
N GLN A 459 -5.50 -17.67 6.09
CA GLN A 459 -5.73 -16.27 6.46
C GLN A 459 -7.05 -16.15 7.25
N LEU A 460 -7.00 -15.50 8.40
CA LEU A 460 -8.20 -15.22 9.18
C LEU A 460 -8.95 -14.05 8.54
N LEU A 461 -10.23 -14.27 8.23
CA LEU A 461 -11.13 -13.25 7.68
C LEU A 461 -12.21 -12.84 8.67
N THR A 462 -11.93 -12.92 9.98
CA THR A 462 -12.86 -12.56 11.05
C THR A 462 -12.71 -11.08 11.39
N PHE A 463 -13.48 -10.21 10.76
CA PHE A 463 -13.41 -8.76 10.95
C PHE A 463 -14.77 -8.09 11.24
N ILE A 464 -15.86 -8.86 11.30
CA ILE A 464 -17.18 -8.36 11.64
C ILE A 464 -17.37 -8.48 13.15
N ASN A 465 -17.71 -7.39 13.83
CA ASN A 465 -17.88 -7.37 15.27
C ASN A 465 -18.92 -8.38 15.78
N GLY A 466 -18.57 -9.01 16.89
CA GLY A 466 -19.47 -9.78 17.72
C GLY A 466 -19.88 -9.03 18.99
N ALA A 467 -20.35 -9.79 19.98
CA ALA A 467 -20.91 -9.22 21.20
C ALA A 467 -19.85 -8.49 22.05
N ASN A 468 -18.64 -9.06 22.14
CA ASN A 468 -17.61 -8.51 23.04
C ASN A 468 -17.02 -7.22 22.50
N GLU A 469 -16.79 -7.11 21.18
CA GLU A 469 -16.34 -5.90 20.53
C GLU A 469 -17.40 -4.79 20.64
N ASN A 470 -18.67 -5.13 20.40
CA ASN A 470 -19.80 -4.19 20.50
C ASN A 470 -20.15 -3.77 21.94
N ALA A 471 -19.62 -4.44 22.96
CA ALA A 471 -19.77 -4.04 24.35
C ALA A 471 -18.82 -2.91 24.76
N VAL A 472 -17.78 -2.63 23.98
CA VAL A 472 -16.84 -1.53 24.26
C VAL A 472 -17.49 -0.20 23.89
N THR A 473 -17.53 0.74 24.83
CA THR A 473 -18.07 2.09 24.59
C THR A 473 -17.11 2.90 23.73
N PRO A 474 -17.50 3.34 22.53
CA PRO A 474 -16.63 4.16 21.68
C PRO A 474 -16.48 5.58 22.22
N VAL A 475 -15.34 6.21 21.92
CA VAL A 475 -15.18 7.67 22.10
C VAL A 475 -15.71 8.41 20.88
N ALA A 476 -16.08 9.69 21.06
CA ALA A 476 -16.56 10.55 19.98
C ALA A 476 -15.39 10.88 19.02
N ALA A 477 -15.28 10.17 17.92
CA ALA A 477 -14.16 10.26 17.00
C ALA A 477 -13.97 11.66 16.39
N ALA A 478 -15.07 12.37 16.06
CA ALA A 478 -15.02 13.71 15.50
C ALA A 478 -14.42 14.75 16.46
N THR A 479 -14.39 14.50 17.76
CA THR A 479 -13.70 15.37 18.74
C THR A 479 -12.18 15.17 18.73
N THR A 480 -11.72 13.99 18.33
CA THR A 480 -10.30 13.67 18.20
C THR A 480 -9.73 14.26 16.91
N TYR A 481 -10.46 14.12 15.82
CA TYR A 481 -10.07 14.65 14.52
C TYR A 481 -11.31 14.97 13.68
N ALA A 482 -11.42 16.20 13.20
CA ALA A 482 -12.63 16.71 12.53
C ALA A 482 -13.01 15.95 11.25
N PHE A 483 -12.08 15.25 10.63
CA PHE A 483 -12.35 14.38 9.48
C PHE A 483 -13.21 13.15 9.84
N PHE A 484 -13.14 12.69 11.10
CA PHE A 484 -13.81 11.46 11.51
C PHE A 484 -15.31 11.64 11.71
N GLN A 485 -16.04 10.58 11.49
CA GLN A 485 -17.46 10.45 11.83
C GLN A 485 -17.58 9.74 13.18
N ASN A 486 -18.53 10.18 14.01
CA ASN A 486 -18.86 9.46 15.25
C ASN A 486 -19.58 8.15 14.94
N THR A 487 -19.18 7.09 15.62
CA THR A 487 -19.82 5.78 15.56
C THR A 487 -20.34 5.39 16.93
N THR A 488 -21.26 4.43 16.97
CA THR A 488 -21.77 3.80 18.21
C THR A 488 -21.07 2.48 18.51
N TYR A 489 -19.99 2.17 17.79
CA TYR A 489 -19.23 0.93 17.86
C TYR A 489 -17.74 1.18 17.63
N ILE A 490 -16.91 0.22 18.01
CA ILE A 490 -15.48 0.15 17.70
C ILE A 490 -15.24 -0.81 16.52
N GLY A 491 -14.03 -0.85 15.98
CA GLY A 491 -13.70 -1.70 14.82
C GLY A 491 -14.26 -1.18 13.50
N ALA A 492 -13.95 -1.88 12.42
CA ALA A 492 -14.26 -1.47 11.06
C ALA A 492 -15.72 -1.76 10.64
N VAL A 493 -16.30 -2.85 11.14
CA VAL A 493 -17.60 -3.38 10.71
C VAL A 493 -18.44 -3.72 11.93
N GLN A 494 -19.55 -3.01 12.13
CA GLN A 494 -20.38 -3.12 13.32
C GLN A 494 -21.04 -4.49 13.48
N ASN A 495 -21.58 -5.04 12.40
CA ASN A 495 -22.30 -6.32 12.35
C ASN A 495 -22.49 -6.76 10.89
N ALA A 496 -23.14 -7.91 10.68
CA ALA A 496 -23.33 -8.48 9.34
C ALA A 496 -24.20 -7.63 8.38
N ALA A 497 -24.96 -6.64 8.90
CA ALA A 497 -25.73 -5.71 8.06
C ALA A 497 -24.90 -4.49 7.63
N ASP A 498 -23.74 -4.29 8.20
CA ASP A 498 -22.78 -3.25 7.81
C ASP A 498 -21.93 -3.77 6.64
N THR A 499 -22.25 -3.29 5.44
CA THR A 499 -21.77 -3.87 4.17
C THR A 499 -20.91 -2.91 3.33
N TRP A 500 -20.35 -1.87 3.92
CA TRP A 500 -19.58 -0.85 3.18
C TRP A 500 -18.43 -1.43 2.34
N TRP A 501 -17.86 -2.55 2.77
CA TRP A 501 -16.75 -3.26 2.12
C TRP A 501 -17.19 -4.19 0.98
N GLN A 502 -18.49 -4.50 0.85
CA GLN A 502 -19.02 -5.45 -0.13
C GLN A 502 -19.22 -4.83 -1.52
N GLY A 503 -19.20 -5.69 -2.53
CA GLY A 503 -19.51 -5.33 -3.91
C GLY A 503 -18.34 -4.78 -4.72
N TRP A 504 -17.39 -4.13 -4.07
CA TRP A 504 -16.22 -3.54 -4.71
C TRP A 504 -14.89 -4.17 -4.27
N THR A 505 -14.87 -5.02 -3.29
CA THR A 505 -13.67 -5.75 -2.83
C THR A 505 -13.67 -7.20 -3.30
N CYS A 506 -12.50 -7.82 -3.34
CA CYS A 506 -12.30 -9.24 -3.62
C CYS A 506 -11.49 -9.91 -2.50
N GLY A 507 -11.46 -11.25 -2.45
CA GLY A 507 -10.66 -12.01 -1.50
C GLY A 507 -11.10 -11.94 -0.04
N LEU A 508 -12.26 -11.36 0.26
CA LEU A 508 -12.82 -11.28 1.63
C LEU A 508 -14.01 -12.21 1.86
N THR A 509 -14.57 -12.78 0.81
CA THR A 509 -15.70 -13.71 0.88
C THR A 509 -15.42 -14.97 0.07
N ALA A 510 -16.07 -16.11 0.43
CA ALA A 510 -15.96 -17.35 -0.34
C ALA A 510 -16.35 -17.12 -1.81
N GLY A 511 -15.48 -17.57 -2.71
CA GLY A 511 -15.73 -17.50 -4.15
C GLY A 511 -15.51 -16.12 -4.79
N ALA A 512 -15.25 -15.08 -4.02
CA ALA A 512 -14.83 -13.78 -4.55
C ALA A 512 -13.31 -13.76 -4.75
N THR A 513 -12.86 -14.51 -5.76
CA THR A 513 -11.44 -14.55 -6.14
C THR A 513 -10.98 -13.19 -6.67
N CYS A 514 -9.77 -12.79 -6.35
CA CYS A 514 -9.12 -11.65 -6.94
C CYS A 514 -8.38 -12.02 -8.21
#